data_560c708b1bdc05bbd7aa7e69ae21da2d
#
_entry.id   560c708b1bdc05bbd7aa7e69ae21da2d
#
_cell.length_a   1.000
_cell.length_b   1.000
_cell.length_c   1.000
_cell.angle_alpha   90.00
_cell.angle_beta   90.00
_cell.angle_gamma   90.00
#
_symmetry.space_group_name_H-M   'P 1'
#
loop_
_entity.id
_entity.type
_entity.pdbx_description
1 polymer ?
#
loop_
_entity_poly.entity_id
_entity_poly.type
_entity_poly.pdbx_seq_one_letter_code
_entity_poly.pdbx_strand_id
1 'polypeptide(L)'
;MNEVSTLSLRRHRAGWMLALLLLCFTAQAQMPSDSLLQNDGVVRILAIGNSFSQDAVEQYLYELGREAGIEMIIGNAYRGGQGFHSHWVDVTEANNTFEYRKVQGGRRTNKPRTALADIIKDEPWQYITFQQVSQESGLTGTFEPYLSHLIQYAQGLQTNPNASYGFHQTWAYSCESTHGGFANYGNRQEVMYDSICRAVRYAMQMHPELTFVVPSGTAIQNARTTYLGDTMDRDGYHLDLKMGRYTAACVWFETITGISPVGFSYCPDGLDFVAAHT
;
A
#
# COMPACT_ATOMS: atom_id res chain seq x y z
N MET A 1 -27.87 31.69 82.04
CA MET A 1 -27.16 30.42 82.16
C MET A 1 -27.19 29.79 80.79
N ASN A 2 -26.05 29.40 80.33
CA ASN A 2 -25.65 28.75 79.09
C ASN A 2 -25.41 29.67 77.89
N GLU A 3 -24.14 30.07 77.82
CA GLU A 3 -23.48 30.56 76.63
C GLU A 3 -23.36 29.44 75.57
N VAL A 4 -23.61 29.79 74.30
CA VAL A 4 -23.29 28.95 73.18
C VAL A 4 -22.35 29.77 72.32
N SER A 5 -21.09 29.36 72.32
CA SER A 5 -20.00 29.95 71.55
C SER A 5 -20.15 29.58 70.08
N THR A 6 -20.20 30.59 69.20
CA THR A 6 -20.15 30.43 67.77
C THR A 6 -18.74 30.33 67.26
N LEU A 7 -18.31 29.17 66.76
CA LEU A 7 -17.08 28.93 66.04
C LEU A 7 -17.19 29.47 64.60
N SER A 8 -16.38 30.47 64.30
CA SER A 8 -16.17 31.01 62.97
C SER A 8 -15.32 30.09 62.13
N LEU A 9 -15.87 29.45 61.13
CA LEU A 9 -15.11 28.71 60.13
C LEU A 9 -14.61 29.67 59.03
N ARG A 10 -13.33 29.97 59.08
CA ARG A 10 -12.59 30.62 57.99
C ARG A 10 -12.43 29.64 56.81
N ARG A 11 -13.13 29.90 55.70
CA ARG A 11 -12.89 29.24 54.41
C ARG A 11 -11.64 29.78 53.74
N HIS A 12 -10.58 28.98 53.72
CA HIS A 12 -9.44 29.20 52.82
C HIS A 12 -9.84 28.82 51.41
N ARG A 13 -9.94 29.81 50.53
CA ARG A 13 -10.03 29.60 49.08
C ARG A 13 -8.61 29.30 48.58
N ALA A 14 -8.28 28.04 48.41
CA ALA A 14 -7.13 27.62 47.66
C ALA A 14 -7.45 27.77 46.16
N GLY A 15 -6.84 28.79 45.53
CA GLY A 15 -6.93 28.96 44.08
C GLY A 15 -6.07 27.90 43.40
N TRP A 16 -6.69 27.00 42.66
CA TRP A 16 -6.01 26.10 41.76
C TRP A 16 -5.69 26.86 40.46
N MET A 17 -4.44 27.27 40.27
CA MET A 17 -3.93 27.68 38.98
C MET A 17 -3.75 26.42 38.13
N LEU A 18 -4.67 26.22 37.19
CA LEU A 18 -4.52 25.23 36.13
C LEU A 18 -3.49 25.77 35.12
N ALA A 19 -2.24 25.34 35.24
CA ALA A 19 -1.24 25.58 34.21
C ALA A 19 -1.55 24.70 33.00
N LEU A 20 -2.18 25.25 31.96
CA LEU A 20 -2.26 24.62 30.63
C LEU A 20 -0.86 24.60 30.03
N LEU A 21 -0.18 23.46 30.14
CA LEU A 21 0.97 23.16 29.31
C LEU A 21 0.46 22.87 27.88
N LEU A 22 0.56 23.88 27.02
CA LEU A 22 0.48 23.70 25.58
C LEU A 22 1.73 22.88 25.16
N LEU A 23 1.57 21.57 25.05
CA LEU A 23 2.50 20.72 24.34
C LEU A 23 2.31 21.02 22.83
N CYS A 24 3.09 21.96 22.30
CA CYS A 24 3.33 22.06 20.88
C CYS A 24 4.01 20.75 20.43
N PHE A 25 3.26 19.80 19.93
CA PHE A 25 3.83 18.74 19.11
C PHE A 25 4.31 19.41 17.82
N THR A 26 5.58 19.78 17.77
CA THR A 26 6.25 19.96 16.49
C THR A 26 6.30 18.58 15.86
N ALA A 27 5.49 18.36 14.81
CA ALA A 27 5.68 17.22 13.94
C ALA A 27 7.09 17.33 13.36
N GLN A 28 8.06 16.71 14.00
CA GLN A 28 9.38 16.54 13.44
C GLN A 28 9.18 15.59 12.26
N ALA A 29 9.39 16.07 11.04
CA ALA A 29 9.47 15.22 9.86
C ALA A 29 10.50 14.12 10.18
N GLN A 30 10.01 12.90 10.28
CA GLN A 30 10.86 11.75 10.59
C GLN A 30 11.73 11.51 9.36
N MET A 31 13.03 11.82 9.48
CA MET A 31 13.97 11.53 8.39
C MET A 31 13.99 10.02 8.15
N PRO A 32 14.03 9.58 6.88
CA PRO A 32 14.20 8.18 6.55
C PRO A 32 15.39 7.61 7.33
N SER A 33 15.23 6.41 7.88
CA SER A 33 16.39 5.75 8.51
C SER A 33 17.44 5.46 7.44
N ASP A 34 18.72 5.55 7.77
CA ASP A 34 19.83 5.26 6.83
C ASP A 34 19.73 3.85 6.21
N SER A 35 18.94 2.96 6.82
CA SER A 35 18.64 1.62 6.27
C SER A 35 17.66 1.61 5.09
N LEU A 36 16.89 2.69 4.88
CA LEU A 36 15.95 2.80 3.76
C LEU A 36 16.66 3.12 2.44
N LEU A 37 17.75 3.87 2.52
CA LEU A 37 18.49 4.30 1.33
C LEU A 37 19.64 3.36 1.07
N GLN A 38 19.81 2.94 -0.16
CA GLN A 38 21.07 2.35 -0.60
C GLN A 38 22.17 3.44 -0.57
N ASN A 39 23.43 3.06 -0.78
CA ASN A 39 24.57 3.97 -0.76
C ASN A 39 24.42 5.17 -1.72
N ASP A 40 23.52 5.10 -2.70
CA ASP A 40 23.23 6.16 -3.66
C ASP A 40 22.00 7.02 -3.30
N GLY A 41 21.36 6.78 -2.15
CA GLY A 41 20.21 7.55 -1.68
C GLY A 41 18.89 7.27 -2.42
N VAL A 42 18.80 6.17 -3.18
CA VAL A 42 17.63 5.83 -4.00
C VAL A 42 16.87 4.65 -3.40
N VAL A 43 15.55 4.76 -3.28
CA VAL A 43 14.65 3.66 -2.90
C VAL A 43 14.16 2.94 -4.16
N ARG A 44 14.35 1.61 -4.21
CA ARG A 44 14.00 0.76 -5.36
C ARG A 44 12.92 -0.24 -5.01
N ILE A 45 11.80 -0.17 -5.72
CA ILE A 45 10.60 -0.95 -5.47
C ILE A 45 10.23 -1.72 -6.75
N LEU A 46 9.97 -3.02 -6.64
CA LEU A 46 9.40 -3.83 -7.72
C LEU A 46 8.05 -4.41 -7.29
N ALA A 47 7.01 -4.09 -8.01
CA ALA A 47 5.72 -4.77 -7.93
C ALA A 47 5.63 -5.86 -9.00
N ILE A 48 5.33 -7.09 -8.62
CA ILE A 48 5.00 -8.19 -9.54
C ILE A 48 3.49 -8.38 -9.49
N GLY A 49 2.79 -7.98 -10.56
CA GLY A 49 1.33 -7.91 -10.52
C GLY A 49 0.66 -7.70 -11.88
N ASN A 50 -0.42 -6.93 -11.83
CA ASN A 50 -1.34 -6.73 -12.94
C ASN A 50 -1.90 -5.29 -12.93
N SER A 51 -3.15 -5.08 -13.41
CA SER A 51 -3.77 -3.76 -13.40
C SER A 51 -3.93 -3.14 -12.00
N PHE A 52 -3.98 -3.98 -10.95
CA PHE A 52 -4.05 -3.49 -9.58
C PHE A 52 -2.71 -2.93 -9.09
N SER A 53 -1.58 -3.55 -9.43
CA SER A 53 -0.28 -2.92 -9.18
C SER A 53 -0.09 -1.65 -10.02
N GLN A 54 -0.58 -1.63 -11.26
CA GLN A 54 -0.59 -0.41 -12.07
C GLN A 54 -1.28 0.75 -11.35
N ASP A 55 -2.49 0.51 -10.85
CA ASP A 55 -3.29 1.53 -10.17
C ASP A 55 -2.63 2.00 -8.86
N ALA A 56 -1.84 1.15 -8.21
CA ALA A 56 -1.25 1.45 -6.92
C ALA A 56 0.12 2.13 -6.98
N VAL A 57 0.98 1.82 -7.97
CA VAL A 57 2.39 2.25 -7.92
C VAL A 57 2.86 3.13 -9.07
N GLU A 58 2.13 3.16 -10.20
CA GLU A 58 2.64 3.85 -11.40
C GLU A 58 2.35 5.35 -11.45
N GLN A 59 1.50 5.84 -10.53
CA GLN A 59 1.16 7.26 -10.39
C GLN A 59 1.23 7.66 -8.92
N TYR A 60 1.62 8.89 -8.65
CA TYR A 60 1.64 9.57 -7.35
C TYR A 60 2.68 9.06 -6.35
N LEU A 61 3.08 7.78 -6.39
CA LEU A 61 4.08 7.24 -5.45
C LEU A 61 5.45 7.93 -5.62
N TYR A 62 5.86 8.18 -6.86
CA TYR A 62 7.10 8.92 -7.14
C TYR A 62 7.02 10.37 -6.64
N GLU A 63 5.91 11.03 -6.85
CA GLU A 63 5.67 12.42 -6.44
C GLU A 63 5.66 12.56 -4.91
N LEU A 64 5.07 11.60 -4.18
CA LEU A 64 5.13 11.54 -2.72
C LEU A 64 6.57 11.35 -2.23
N GLY A 65 7.34 10.46 -2.86
CA GLY A 65 8.77 10.30 -2.58
C GLY A 65 9.53 11.59 -2.76
N ARG A 66 9.33 12.26 -3.89
CA ARG A 66 9.97 13.53 -4.20
C ARG A 66 9.64 14.63 -3.19
N GLU A 67 8.39 14.72 -2.73
CA GLU A 67 8.01 15.68 -1.69
C GLU A 67 8.74 15.41 -0.37
N ALA A 68 8.94 14.14 -0.03
CA ALA A 68 9.71 13.74 1.14
C ALA A 68 11.24 13.84 0.96
N GLY A 69 11.71 14.29 -0.22
CA GLY A 69 13.15 14.34 -0.54
C GLY A 69 13.77 12.96 -0.81
N ILE A 70 12.97 11.96 -1.15
CA ILE A 70 13.38 10.59 -1.43
C ILE A 70 13.28 10.33 -2.94
N GLU A 71 14.41 10.06 -3.59
CA GLU A 71 14.41 9.58 -4.97
C GLU A 71 13.96 8.12 -5.02
N MET A 72 13.07 7.79 -5.96
CA MET A 72 12.51 6.46 -6.11
C MET A 72 12.69 5.92 -7.53
N ILE A 73 13.01 4.63 -7.64
CA ILE A 73 12.88 3.85 -8.87
C ILE A 73 11.78 2.81 -8.61
N ILE A 74 10.70 2.88 -9.39
CA ILE A 74 9.53 2.03 -9.22
C ILE A 74 9.35 1.17 -10.46
N GLY A 75 9.56 -0.13 -10.31
CA GLY A 75 9.31 -1.14 -11.33
C GLY A 75 7.95 -1.79 -11.14
N ASN A 76 7.24 -2.06 -12.23
CA ASN A 76 6.06 -2.88 -12.26
C ASN A 76 6.21 -3.97 -13.34
N ALA A 77 6.35 -5.22 -12.91
CA ALA A 77 6.24 -6.37 -13.78
C ALA A 77 4.75 -6.62 -14.05
N TYR A 78 4.23 -5.88 -15.02
CA TYR A 78 2.80 -5.83 -15.31
C TYR A 78 2.39 -6.94 -16.27
N ARG A 79 1.33 -7.67 -15.88
CA ARG A 79 0.62 -8.58 -16.76
C ARG A 79 -0.89 -8.49 -16.51
N GLY A 80 -1.60 -7.78 -17.38
CA GLY A 80 -3.03 -7.47 -17.19
C GLY A 80 -3.89 -8.70 -16.98
N GLY A 81 -4.72 -8.71 -15.92
CA GLY A 81 -5.68 -9.76 -15.62
C GLY A 81 -5.09 -11.11 -15.22
N GLN A 82 -3.78 -11.19 -14.93
CA GLN A 82 -3.11 -12.43 -14.59
C GLN A 82 -2.70 -12.46 -13.11
N GLY A 83 -2.66 -13.67 -12.54
CA GLY A 83 -2.29 -13.94 -11.16
C GLY A 83 -1.12 -14.90 -11.03
N PHE A 84 -0.92 -15.45 -9.84
CA PHE A 84 0.25 -16.27 -9.51
C PHE A 84 0.44 -17.47 -10.44
N HIS A 85 -0.63 -18.22 -10.74
CA HIS A 85 -0.55 -19.34 -11.65
C HIS A 85 0.00 -18.94 -13.03
N SER A 86 -0.59 -17.90 -13.63
CA SER A 86 -0.18 -17.44 -14.97
C SER A 86 1.23 -16.87 -14.98
N HIS A 87 1.63 -16.13 -13.92
CA HIS A 87 2.99 -15.63 -13.78
C HIS A 87 4.00 -16.77 -13.68
N TRP A 88 3.64 -17.86 -12.98
CA TRP A 88 4.50 -19.04 -12.88
C TRP A 88 4.59 -19.82 -14.17
N VAL A 89 3.48 -19.96 -14.91
CA VAL A 89 3.48 -20.56 -16.26
C VAL A 89 4.43 -19.80 -17.18
N ASP A 90 4.39 -18.46 -17.15
CA ASP A 90 5.29 -17.64 -17.97
C ASP A 90 6.77 -17.85 -17.62
N VAL A 91 7.09 -18.06 -16.35
CA VAL A 91 8.44 -18.37 -15.89
C VAL A 91 8.88 -19.75 -16.42
N THR A 92 8.04 -20.77 -16.25
CA THR A 92 8.39 -22.17 -16.61
C THR A 92 8.47 -22.39 -18.11
N GLU A 93 7.68 -21.67 -18.89
CA GLU A 93 7.66 -21.75 -20.35
C GLU A 93 8.59 -20.74 -21.00
N ALA A 94 9.33 -19.96 -20.20
CA ALA A 94 10.19 -18.87 -20.66
C ALA A 94 9.47 -17.84 -21.55
N ASN A 95 8.21 -17.56 -21.24
CA ASN A 95 7.40 -16.60 -21.98
C ASN A 95 7.80 -15.17 -21.65
N ASN A 96 7.99 -14.35 -22.67
CA ASN A 96 8.25 -12.92 -22.53
C ASN A 96 6.92 -12.15 -22.60
N THR A 97 6.07 -12.29 -21.60
CA THR A 97 4.68 -11.79 -21.62
C THR A 97 4.46 -10.55 -20.78
N PHE A 98 5.39 -10.23 -19.89
CA PHE A 98 5.26 -9.03 -19.08
C PHE A 98 5.51 -7.76 -19.89
N GLU A 99 4.78 -6.70 -19.56
CA GLU A 99 5.14 -5.34 -19.88
C GLU A 99 5.91 -4.78 -18.67
N TYR A 100 7.19 -4.55 -18.86
CA TYR A 100 8.00 -3.92 -17.81
C TYR A 100 7.77 -2.41 -17.84
N ARG A 101 7.14 -1.89 -16.81
CA ARG A 101 6.86 -0.48 -16.65
C ARG A 101 7.73 0.05 -15.52
N LYS A 102 8.49 1.11 -15.79
CA LYS A 102 9.46 1.66 -14.85
C LYS A 102 9.26 3.17 -14.74
N VAL A 103 9.10 3.66 -13.51
CA VAL A 103 9.13 5.09 -13.19
C VAL A 103 10.48 5.42 -12.60
N GLN A 104 11.18 6.37 -13.22
CA GLN A 104 12.48 6.85 -12.79
C GLN A 104 12.63 8.31 -13.20
N GLY A 105 13.09 9.17 -12.28
CA GLY A 105 13.21 10.61 -12.53
C GLY A 105 11.86 11.25 -12.92
N GLY A 106 10.75 10.79 -12.34
CA GLY A 106 9.38 11.24 -12.66
C GLY A 106 8.88 10.83 -14.04
N ARG A 107 9.61 9.99 -14.77
CA ARG A 107 9.23 9.56 -16.12
C ARG A 107 8.94 8.07 -16.14
N ARG A 108 7.76 7.69 -16.64
CA ARG A 108 7.42 6.29 -16.90
C ARG A 108 7.90 5.85 -18.29
N THR A 109 8.52 4.68 -18.33
CA THR A 109 8.89 3.96 -19.55
C THR A 109 8.21 2.60 -19.56
N ASN A 110 7.89 2.08 -20.75
CA ASN A 110 7.27 0.77 -20.94
C ASN A 110 8.13 -0.06 -21.91
N LYS A 111 8.46 -1.28 -21.50
CA LYS A 111 9.13 -2.28 -22.34
C LYS A 111 8.26 -3.52 -22.43
N PRO A 112 7.55 -3.72 -23.56
CA PRO A 112 6.70 -4.89 -23.74
C PRO A 112 7.53 -6.16 -23.94
N ARG A 113 6.87 -7.30 -23.78
CA ARG A 113 7.46 -8.63 -24.04
C ARG A 113 8.79 -8.84 -23.33
N THR A 114 8.78 -8.64 -22.01
CA THR A 114 9.95 -8.79 -21.15
C THR A 114 9.78 -10.02 -20.27
N ALA A 115 10.85 -10.79 -20.09
CA ALA A 115 10.86 -11.90 -19.15
C ALA A 115 10.88 -11.38 -17.72
N LEU A 116 10.21 -12.08 -16.79
CA LEU A 116 10.23 -11.72 -15.37
C LEU A 116 11.67 -11.71 -14.81
N ALA A 117 12.52 -12.64 -15.28
CA ALA A 117 13.93 -12.70 -14.89
C ALA A 117 14.70 -11.41 -15.20
N ASP A 118 14.46 -10.82 -16.37
CA ASP A 118 15.14 -9.59 -16.79
C ASP A 118 14.68 -8.41 -15.92
N ILE A 119 13.40 -8.38 -15.57
CA ILE A 119 12.83 -7.34 -14.71
C ILE A 119 13.42 -7.42 -13.29
N ILE A 120 13.50 -8.63 -12.72
CA ILE A 120 14.07 -8.84 -11.38
C ILE A 120 15.54 -8.43 -11.31
N LYS A 121 16.29 -8.66 -12.39
CA LYS A 121 17.73 -8.35 -12.45
C LYS A 121 18.06 -6.90 -12.83
N ASP A 122 17.08 -6.11 -13.29
CA ASP A 122 17.31 -4.78 -13.85
C ASP A 122 17.84 -3.78 -12.82
N GLU A 123 17.38 -3.88 -11.59
CA GLU A 123 17.80 -3.01 -10.48
C GLU A 123 18.14 -3.85 -9.24
N PRO A 124 18.96 -3.34 -8.33
CA PRO A 124 19.12 -3.94 -7.01
C PRO A 124 17.90 -3.58 -6.11
N TRP A 125 16.77 -4.19 -6.40
CA TRP A 125 15.50 -3.93 -5.71
C TRP A 125 15.64 -4.09 -4.20
N GLN A 126 15.16 -3.10 -3.44
CA GLN A 126 15.11 -3.17 -1.97
C GLN A 126 13.81 -3.81 -1.51
N TYR A 127 12.73 -3.57 -2.25
CA TYR A 127 11.40 -4.09 -1.95
C TYR A 127 10.83 -4.78 -3.17
N ILE A 128 10.44 -6.03 -3.02
CA ILE A 128 9.77 -6.81 -4.07
C ILE A 128 8.44 -7.29 -3.53
N THR A 129 7.34 -6.97 -4.20
CA THR A 129 6.00 -7.36 -3.75
C THR A 129 5.31 -8.28 -4.73
N PHE A 130 4.44 -9.13 -4.18
CA PHE A 130 3.58 -10.04 -4.91
C PHE A 130 2.12 -9.71 -4.63
N GLN A 131 1.25 -9.92 -5.61
CA GLN A 131 -0.20 -9.81 -5.46
C GLN A 131 -0.91 -10.83 -6.33
N GLN A 132 -2.06 -11.30 -5.86
CA GLN A 132 -2.93 -12.17 -6.65
C GLN A 132 -3.79 -11.34 -7.61
N VAL A 133 -4.31 -11.97 -8.67
CA VAL A 133 -5.32 -11.34 -9.53
C VAL A 133 -6.60 -11.08 -8.73
N SER A 134 -7.28 -9.99 -9.03
CA SER A 134 -8.34 -9.45 -8.18
C SER A 134 -9.48 -10.43 -7.88
N GLN A 135 -9.96 -11.17 -8.87
CA GLN A 135 -11.03 -12.15 -8.67
C GLN A 135 -10.63 -13.36 -7.79
N GLU A 136 -9.34 -13.60 -7.60
CA GLU A 136 -8.79 -14.69 -6.80
C GLU A 136 -8.10 -14.20 -5.52
N SER A 137 -8.08 -12.91 -5.28
CA SER A 137 -7.30 -12.29 -4.20
C SER A 137 -7.74 -12.73 -2.78
N GLY A 138 -8.97 -13.21 -2.63
CA GLY A 138 -9.49 -13.81 -1.39
C GLY A 138 -9.56 -15.35 -1.40
N LEU A 139 -9.07 -16.02 -2.46
CA LEU A 139 -9.17 -17.46 -2.65
C LEU A 139 -7.81 -18.12 -2.38
N THR A 140 -7.53 -18.48 -1.13
CA THR A 140 -6.23 -19.07 -0.70
C THR A 140 -5.84 -20.32 -1.48
N GLY A 141 -6.81 -21.12 -1.95
CA GLY A 141 -6.56 -22.30 -2.76
C GLY A 141 -5.91 -22.04 -4.12
N THR A 142 -5.83 -20.75 -4.55
CA THR A 142 -5.20 -20.35 -5.81
C THR A 142 -3.76 -19.83 -5.61
N PHE A 143 -3.29 -19.77 -4.37
CA PHE A 143 -1.98 -19.20 -4.06
C PHE A 143 -0.86 -20.22 -4.26
N GLU A 144 -1.06 -21.40 -3.71
CA GLU A 144 -0.04 -22.47 -3.75
C GLU A 144 -0.23 -23.44 -4.91
N PRO A 145 0.87 -23.95 -5.48
CA PRO A 145 2.28 -23.73 -5.11
C PRO A 145 2.92 -22.48 -5.76
N TYR A 146 2.13 -21.67 -6.45
CA TYR A 146 2.62 -20.65 -7.38
C TYR A 146 3.27 -19.47 -6.64
N LEU A 147 2.72 -19.03 -5.51
CA LEU A 147 3.32 -17.96 -4.70
C LEU A 147 4.68 -18.41 -4.14
N SER A 148 4.76 -19.62 -3.60
CA SER A 148 6.04 -20.21 -3.15
C SER A 148 7.10 -20.20 -4.24
N HIS A 149 6.73 -20.64 -5.43
CA HIS A 149 7.64 -20.69 -6.56
C HIS A 149 8.10 -19.29 -7.03
N LEU A 150 7.19 -18.33 -7.07
CA LEU A 150 7.51 -16.96 -7.47
C LEU A 150 8.43 -16.25 -6.46
N ILE A 151 8.21 -16.47 -5.15
CA ILE A 151 9.10 -15.95 -4.10
C ILE A 151 10.50 -16.54 -4.27
N GLN A 152 10.63 -17.87 -4.36
CA GLN A 152 11.91 -18.53 -4.55
C GLN A 152 12.61 -18.10 -5.84
N TYR A 153 11.85 -17.93 -6.91
CA TYR A 153 12.38 -17.45 -8.18
C TYR A 153 12.94 -16.03 -8.06
N ALA A 154 12.21 -15.13 -7.40
CA ALA A 154 12.68 -13.77 -7.16
C ALA A 154 13.92 -13.75 -6.26
N GLN A 155 13.96 -14.55 -5.19
CA GLN A 155 15.12 -14.71 -4.32
C GLN A 155 16.36 -15.20 -5.05
N GLY A 156 16.19 -16.11 -5.99
CA GLY A 156 17.29 -16.68 -6.77
C GLY A 156 17.86 -15.73 -7.82
N LEU A 157 17.15 -14.69 -8.21
CA LEU A 157 17.51 -13.79 -9.31
C LEU A 157 17.83 -12.36 -8.89
N GLN A 158 17.29 -11.89 -7.77
CA GLN A 158 17.50 -10.52 -7.32
C GLN A 158 19.00 -10.26 -7.04
N THR A 159 19.42 -9.01 -7.25
CA THR A 159 20.83 -8.60 -7.16
C THR A 159 21.19 -7.90 -5.85
N ASN A 160 20.19 -7.58 -5.02
CA ASN A 160 20.36 -7.00 -3.69
C ASN A 160 20.16 -8.09 -2.62
N PRO A 161 21.20 -8.58 -1.92
CA PRO A 161 21.08 -9.65 -0.94
C PRO A 161 20.20 -9.27 0.27
N ASN A 162 19.94 -7.98 0.47
CA ASN A 162 19.13 -7.45 1.56
C ASN A 162 17.70 -7.08 1.10
N ALA A 163 17.25 -7.60 -0.05
CA ALA A 163 15.91 -7.34 -0.53
C ALA A 163 14.83 -7.85 0.46
N SER A 164 13.86 -7.01 0.74
CA SER A 164 12.66 -7.35 1.52
C SER A 164 11.52 -7.75 0.61
N TYR A 165 10.78 -8.78 1.00
CA TYR A 165 9.65 -9.28 0.22
C TYR A 165 8.36 -8.96 0.93
N GLY A 166 7.34 -8.53 0.18
CA GLY A 166 6.06 -8.12 0.74
C GLY A 166 4.88 -8.62 -0.07
N PHE A 167 3.72 -8.56 0.55
CA PHE A 167 2.45 -8.88 -0.09
C PHE A 167 1.62 -7.61 -0.28
N HIS A 168 1.20 -7.33 -1.50
CA HIS A 168 0.28 -6.25 -1.79
C HIS A 168 -1.15 -6.74 -1.59
N GLN A 169 -1.80 -6.31 -0.53
CA GLN A 169 -3.23 -6.50 -0.29
C GLN A 169 -4.01 -5.62 -1.26
N THR A 170 -4.66 -6.22 -2.23
CA THR A 170 -5.56 -5.52 -3.15
C THR A 170 -6.90 -5.24 -2.49
N TRP A 171 -7.76 -4.48 -3.16
CA TRP A 171 -9.07 -4.03 -2.65
C TRP A 171 -10.21 -4.91 -3.16
N ALA A 172 -11.31 -4.90 -2.41
CA ALA A 172 -12.56 -5.49 -2.86
C ALA A 172 -13.19 -4.64 -3.96
N TYR A 173 -14.00 -5.26 -4.79
CA TYR A 173 -14.80 -4.58 -5.80
C TYR A 173 -15.85 -3.66 -5.16
N SER A 174 -16.33 -2.66 -5.90
CA SER A 174 -17.46 -1.85 -5.46
C SER A 174 -18.75 -2.69 -5.37
N CYS A 175 -19.72 -2.22 -4.59
CA CYS A 175 -20.99 -2.91 -4.42
C CYS A 175 -21.74 -3.14 -5.75
N GLU A 176 -21.57 -2.21 -6.71
CA GLU A 176 -22.23 -2.24 -8.01
C GLU A 176 -21.38 -2.93 -9.09
N SER A 177 -20.29 -3.60 -8.72
CA SER A 177 -19.40 -4.23 -9.68
C SER A 177 -20.09 -5.32 -10.47
N THR A 178 -19.92 -5.28 -11.79
CA THR A 178 -20.41 -6.30 -12.74
C THR A 178 -19.32 -7.29 -13.16
N HIS A 179 -18.16 -7.23 -12.52
CA HIS A 179 -17.05 -8.15 -12.83
C HIS A 179 -17.45 -9.60 -12.51
N GLY A 180 -17.31 -10.53 -13.47
CA GLY A 180 -17.74 -11.92 -13.31
C GLY A 180 -17.12 -12.65 -12.10
N GLY A 181 -15.89 -12.30 -11.74
CA GLY A 181 -15.21 -12.86 -10.56
C GLY A 181 -15.79 -12.40 -9.22
N PHE A 182 -16.68 -11.41 -9.19
CA PHE A 182 -17.35 -10.98 -7.96
C PHE A 182 -18.28 -12.08 -7.41
N ALA A 183 -18.79 -12.93 -8.29
CA ALA A 183 -19.60 -14.10 -7.91
C ALA A 183 -18.87 -15.07 -6.96
N ASN A 184 -17.52 -15.11 -6.97
CA ASN A 184 -16.71 -15.91 -6.03
C ASN A 184 -16.95 -15.50 -4.58
N TYR A 185 -17.48 -14.28 -4.36
CA TYR A 185 -17.74 -13.68 -3.05
C TYR A 185 -19.24 -13.42 -2.84
N GLY A 186 -20.11 -14.08 -3.64
CA GLY A 186 -21.56 -13.88 -3.59
C GLY A 186 -22.00 -12.49 -4.03
N ASN A 187 -21.19 -11.78 -4.82
CA ASN A 187 -21.40 -10.39 -5.24
C ASN A 187 -21.55 -9.43 -4.03
N ARG A 188 -20.77 -9.65 -2.99
CA ARG A 188 -20.80 -8.86 -1.75
C ARG A 188 -19.42 -8.31 -1.43
N GLN A 189 -19.33 -6.99 -1.37
CA GLN A 189 -18.07 -6.26 -1.14
C GLN A 189 -17.42 -6.64 0.19
N GLU A 190 -18.18 -6.66 1.27
CA GLU A 190 -17.68 -7.00 2.60
C GLU A 190 -17.19 -8.45 2.71
N VAL A 191 -17.84 -9.38 1.99
CA VAL A 191 -17.39 -10.78 1.92
C VAL A 191 -16.09 -10.90 1.15
N MET A 192 -15.96 -10.16 0.04
CA MET A 192 -14.72 -10.11 -0.72
C MET A 192 -13.58 -9.51 0.11
N TYR A 193 -13.81 -8.36 0.76
CA TYR A 193 -12.80 -7.71 1.59
C TYR A 193 -12.33 -8.62 2.75
N ASP A 194 -13.26 -9.24 3.49
CA ASP A 194 -12.93 -10.15 4.58
C ASP A 194 -12.16 -11.39 4.07
N SER A 195 -12.52 -11.91 2.89
CA SER A 195 -11.80 -13.01 2.25
C SER A 195 -10.38 -12.60 1.86
N ILE A 196 -10.18 -11.40 1.31
CA ILE A 196 -8.86 -10.84 1.00
C ILE A 196 -8.03 -10.72 2.28
N CYS A 197 -8.59 -10.18 3.36
CA CYS A 197 -7.89 -10.07 4.64
C CYS A 197 -7.44 -11.43 5.19
N ARG A 198 -8.30 -12.46 5.07
CA ARG A 198 -7.93 -13.85 5.45
C ARG A 198 -6.82 -14.40 4.55
N ALA A 199 -6.90 -14.16 3.24
CA ALA A 199 -5.91 -14.64 2.30
C ALA A 199 -4.53 -13.99 2.50
N VAL A 200 -4.49 -12.71 2.84
CA VAL A 200 -3.23 -12.03 3.20
C VAL A 200 -2.63 -12.63 4.47
N ARG A 201 -3.44 -12.85 5.52
CA ARG A 201 -2.94 -13.52 6.73
C ARG A 201 -2.41 -14.93 6.44
N TYR A 202 -3.11 -15.67 5.59
CA TYR A 202 -2.64 -16.99 5.13
C TYR A 202 -1.29 -16.89 4.43
N ALA A 203 -1.13 -15.98 3.46
CA ALA A 203 0.12 -15.80 2.73
C ALA A 203 1.28 -15.47 3.70
N MET A 204 1.08 -14.53 4.61
CA MET A 204 2.10 -14.15 5.60
C MET A 204 2.47 -15.26 6.58
N GLN A 205 1.53 -16.14 6.92
CA GLN A 205 1.78 -17.29 7.80
C GLN A 205 2.52 -18.43 7.07
N MET A 206 2.20 -18.63 5.80
CA MET A 206 2.82 -19.69 4.99
C MET A 206 4.21 -19.33 4.49
N HIS A 207 4.49 -18.02 4.34
CA HIS A 207 5.73 -17.49 3.77
C HIS A 207 6.41 -16.52 4.74
N PRO A 208 7.25 -17.02 5.67
CA PRO A 208 8.01 -16.14 6.58
C PRO A 208 8.99 -15.22 5.86
N GLU A 209 9.28 -15.47 4.58
CA GLU A 209 10.05 -14.59 3.70
C GLU A 209 9.31 -13.26 3.41
N LEU A 210 7.97 -13.27 3.44
CA LEU A 210 7.17 -12.07 3.33
C LEU A 210 7.21 -11.33 4.67
N THR A 211 7.87 -10.19 4.70
CA THR A 211 8.14 -9.45 5.94
C THR A 211 7.24 -8.25 6.17
N PHE A 212 6.50 -7.84 5.13
CA PHE A 212 5.56 -6.71 5.22
C PHE A 212 4.34 -6.89 4.31
N VAL A 213 3.28 -6.17 4.62
CA VAL A 213 2.07 -6.06 3.81
C VAL A 213 1.87 -4.62 3.41
N VAL A 214 1.55 -4.38 2.13
CA VAL A 214 1.03 -3.08 1.68
C VAL A 214 -0.49 -3.14 1.72
N PRO A 215 -1.17 -2.54 2.71
CA PRO A 215 -2.58 -2.75 2.98
C PRO A 215 -3.51 -1.82 2.16
N SER A 216 -3.28 -1.70 0.85
CA SER A 216 -4.08 -0.82 -0.03
C SER A 216 -5.57 -1.12 0.06
N GLY A 217 -5.94 -2.42 0.09
CA GLY A 217 -7.34 -2.83 0.20
C GLY A 217 -8.01 -2.37 1.49
N THR A 218 -7.28 -2.32 2.60
CA THR A 218 -7.80 -1.81 3.87
C THR A 218 -8.00 -0.30 3.82
N ALA A 219 -7.06 0.45 3.24
CA ALA A 219 -7.21 1.90 3.10
C ALA A 219 -8.40 2.26 2.20
N ILE A 220 -8.55 1.58 1.06
CA ILE A 220 -9.70 1.76 0.18
C ILE A 220 -11.01 1.42 0.91
N GLN A 221 -11.06 0.33 1.67
CA GLN A 221 -12.25 -0.03 2.45
C GLN A 221 -12.57 1.01 3.54
N ASN A 222 -11.55 1.56 4.20
CA ASN A 222 -11.72 2.63 5.18
C ASN A 222 -12.25 3.91 4.52
N ALA A 223 -11.69 4.31 3.38
CA ALA A 223 -12.17 5.48 2.63
C ALA A 223 -13.66 5.37 2.28
N ARG A 224 -14.14 4.18 1.93
CA ARG A 224 -15.57 3.92 1.66
C ARG A 224 -16.48 4.16 2.85
N THR A 225 -15.97 4.13 4.09
CA THR A 225 -16.76 4.43 5.30
C THR A 225 -16.85 5.91 5.61
N THR A 226 -16.15 6.75 4.86
CA THR A 226 -16.19 8.21 4.97
C THR A 226 -17.29 8.80 4.07
N TYR A 227 -17.36 10.12 3.98
CA TYR A 227 -18.26 10.81 3.05
C TYR A 227 -17.96 10.51 1.57
N LEU A 228 -16.78 9.96 1.26
CA LEU A 228 -16.41 9.55 -0.08
C LEU A 228 -17.25 8.37 -0.60
N GLY A 229 -17.72 7.52 0.30
CA GLY A 229 -18.55 6.37 -0.05
C GLY A 229 -17.86 5.42 -1.03
N ASP A 230 -18.64 4.67 -1.80
CA ASP A 230 -18.14 3.66 -2.73
C ASP A 230 -17.76 4.24 -4.09
N THR A 231 -16.98 5.33 -4.11
CA THR A 231 -16.53 6.05 -5.31
C THR A 231 -15.05 5.84 -5.64
N MET A 232 -14.41 4.92 -4.94
CA MET A 232 -12.96 4.70 -5.06
C MET A 232 -12.56 3.97 -6.36
N ASP A 233 -13.52 3.42 -7.08
CA ASP A 233 -13.32 2.66 -8.32
C ASP A 233 -13.96 3.38 -9.52
N ARG A 234 -13.33 3.27 -10.71
CA ARG A 234 -13.84 3.87 -11.97
C ARG A 234 -14.79 2.98 -12.76
N ASP A 235 -14.68 1.66 -12.58
CA ASP A 235 -15.42 0.65 -13.35
C ASP A 235 -15.92 -0.50 -12.47
N GLY A 236 -15.98 -0.27 -11.18
CA GLY A 236 -16.41 -1.23 -10.17
C GLY A 236 -15.31 -2.14 -9.62
N TYR A 237 -14.07 -2.05 -10.13
CA TYR A 237 -12.95 -2.86 -9.61
C TYR A 237 -11.57 -2.23 -9.80
N HIS A 238 -11.32 -1.43 -10.83
CA HIS A 238 -10.10 -0.65 -10.94
C HIS A 238 -10.25 0.68 -10.19
N LEU A 239 -9.19 1.14 -9.55
CA LEU A 239 -9.24 2.38 -8.78
C LEU A 239 -9.57 3.60 -9.66
N ASP A 240 -10.32 4.54 -9.09
CA ASP A 240 -10.46 5.88 -9.65
C ASP A 240 -9.08 6.49 -9.93
N LEU A 241 -8.97 7.21 -11.03
CA LEU A 241 -7.68 7.67 -11.55
C LEU A 241 -6.99 8.70 -10.65
N LYS A 242 -7.74 9.37 -9.77
CA LYS A 242 -7.22 10.39 -8.86
C LYS A 242 -7.27 9.89 -7.42
N MET A 243 -8.44 9.86 -6.84
CA MET A 243 -8.63 9.57 -5.41
C MET A 243 -8.21 8.15 -5.05
N GLY A 244 -8.71 7.14 -5.80
CA GLY A 244 -8.39 5.75 -5.52
C GLY A 244 -6.90 5.45 -5.67
N ARG A 245 -6.28 5.90 -6.77
CA ARG A 245 -4.83 5.73 -7.00
C ARG A 245 -3.98 6.49 -6.01
N TYR A 246 -4.39 7.72 -5.65
CA TYR A 246 -3.67 8.52 -4.66
C TYR A 246 -3.69 7.85 -3.28
N THR A 247 -4.86 7.37 -2.86
CA THR A 247 -4.98 6.61 -1.61
C THR A 247 -4.05 5.39 -1.59
N ALA A 248 -4.04 4.60 -2.66
CA ALA A 248 -3.13 3.45 -2.76
C ALA A 248 -1.66 3.88 -2.73
N ALA A 249 -1.29 4.95 -3.45
CA ALA A 249 0.08 5.48 -3.45
C ALA A 249 0.52 5.97 -2.07
N CYS A 250 -0.36 6.63 -1.30
CA CYS A 250 -0.09 7.03 0.08
C CYS A 250 0.23 5.82 0.97
N VAL A 251 -0.55 4.74 0.83
CA VAL A 251 -0.32 3.50 1.58
C VAL A 251 1.02 2.86 1.22
N TRP A 252 1.34 2.81 -0.08
CA TRP A 252 2.63 2.31 -0.53
C TRP A 252 3.79 3.15 0.01
N PHE A 253 3.65 4.48 -0.09
CA PHE A 253 4.66 5.40 0.40
C PHE A 253 4.93 5.19 1.90
N GLU A 254 3.88 5.22 2.73
CA GLU A 254 4.04 5.05 4.18
C GLU A 254 4.56 3.67 4.55
N THR A 255 4.08 2.61 3.88
CA THR A 255 4.55 1.24 4.14
C THR A 255 6.04 1.08 3.84
N ILE A 256 6.52 1.64 2.73
CA ILE A 256 7.91 1.49 2.29
C ILE A 256 8.85 2.41 3.07
N THR A 257 8.43 3.65 3.36
CA THR A 257 9.31 4.66 3.94
C THR A 257 9.17 4.79 5.47
N GLY A 258 8.06 4.35 6.03
CA GLY A 258 7.69 4.62 7.43
C GLY A 258 7.33 6.08 7.70
N ILE A 259 7.24 6.92 6.65
CA ILE A 259 6.89 8.34 6.76
C ILE A 259 5.43 8.50 6.42
N SER A 260 4.67 9.17 7.30
CA SER A 260 3.27 9.47 7.01
C SER A 260 3.17 10.57 5.94
N PRO A 261 2.35 10.37 4.89
CA PRO A 261 2.08 11.43 3.90
C PRO A 261 1.12 12.51 4.43
N VAL A 262 0.59 12.34 5.63
CA VAL A 262 -0.32 13.33 6.25
C VAL A 262 0.39 14.67 6.42
N GLY A 263 -0.21 15.71 5.84
CA GLY A 263 0.36 17.06 5.86
C GLY A 263 1.28 17.38 4.68
N PHE A 264 1.46 16.47 3.73
CA PHE A 264 2.14 16.79 2.48
C PHE A 264 1.35 17.83 1.68
N SER A 265 2.06 18.66 0.96
CA SER A 265 1.45 19.68 0.09
C SER A 265 1.04 19.11 -1.27
N TYR A 266 1.61 17.98 -1.66
CA TYR A 266 1.30 17.34 -2.92
C TYR A 266 -0.14 16.81 -2.94
N CYS A 267 -0.87 17.26 -3.94
CA CYS A 267 -2.21 16.80 -4.25
C CYS A 267 -2.31 16.58 -5.77
N PRO A 268 -2.84 15.47 -6.26
CA PRO A 268 -3.04 15.24 -7.68
C PRO A 268 -3.89 16.33 -8.33
N ASP A 269 -3.54 16.74 -9.55
CA ASP A 269 -4.29 17.73 -10.31
C ASP A 269 -5.77 17.38 -10.42
N GLY A 270 -6.63 18.32 -9.97
CA GLY A 270 -8.09 18.18 -10.00
C GLY A 270 -8.64 17.18 -8.98
N LEU A 271 -7.88 16.77 -7.97
CA LEU A 271 -8.39 16.20 -6.74
C LEU A 271 -8.71 17.34 -5.76
N ASP A 272 -9.85 17.23 -5.07
CA ASP A 272 -10.19 18.17 -4.01
C ASP A 272 -9.22 17.99 -2.84
N PHE A 273 -8.68 19.11 -2.36
CA PHE A 273 -7.74 19.13 -1.23
C PHE A 273 -8.33 18.48 0.03
N VAL A 274 -9.62 18.68 0.31
CA VAL A 274 -10.29 18.05 1.45
C VAL A 274 -10.34 16.54 1.27
N ALA A 275 -10.68 16.06 0.06
CA ALA A 275 -10.70 14.64 -0.25
C ALA A 275 -9.30 13.99 -0.14
N ALA A 276 -8.24 14.73 -0.52
CA ALA A 276 -6.87 14.24 -0.41
C ALA A 276 -6.38 14.09 1.04
N HIS A 277 -7.03 14.78 2.01
CA HIS A 277 -6.66 14.81 3.42
C HIS A 277 -7.66 14.07 4.33
N THR A 278 -8.59 13.33 3.73
CA THR A 278 -9.55 12.48 4.44
C THR A 278 -9.00 11.07 4.63
#